data_6dcd443c1bde395bcc7735b6879edb35
#
_entry.id   6dcd443c1bde395bcc7735b6879edb35
#
_cell.length_a   1.000
_cell.length_b   1.000
_cell.length_c   1.000
_cell.angle_alpha   90.00
_cell.angle_beta   90.00
_cell.angle_gamma   90.00
#
_symmetry.space_group_name_H-M   'P 1'
#
loop_
_entity.id
_entity.type
_entity.pdbx_description
1 polymer ?
#
loop_
_entity_poly.entity_id
_entity_poly.type
_entity_poly.pdbx_seq_one_letter_code
_entity_poly.pdbx_strand_id
1 'polypeptide(L)'
;NDTAFRMSASFGAGIGRMRETCGAACGMFMLAGLEKSNVVPDMKAKAENYKLVQELANEFKKRNGSICCGVLLGIKKDETISHIPESRTNEYYKKRPCVKIVEEAARIWLEYYNKKNENE
;
A
#
# COMPACT_ATOMS: atom_id res chain seq x y z
N ASN A 1 12.31 11.29 -4.57
CA ASN A 1 12.54 12.70 -4.23
C ASN A 1 12.02 13.03 -2.84
N ASP A 2 12.43 14.15 -2.29
CA ASP A 2 12.09 14.53 -0.91
C ASP A 2 10.59 14.73 -0.70
N THR A 3 9.90 15.29 -1.67
CA THR A 3 8.45 15.52 -1.57
C THR A 3 7.68 14.20 -1.48
N ALA A 4 8.00 13.26 -2.36
CA ALA A 4 7.35 11.94 -2.36
C ALA A 4 7.63 11.20 -1.03
N PHE A 5 8.86 11.24 -0.57
CA PHE A 5 9.26 10.61 0.70
C PHE A 5 8.48 11.22 1.88
N ARG A 6 8.40 12.55 1.94
CA ARG A 6 7.69 13.24 3.03
C ARG A 6 6.19 12.99 2.97
N MET A 7 5.59 13.04 1.78
CA MET A 7 4.14 12.81 1.61
C MET A 7 3.75 11.40 2.02
N SER A 8 4.58 10.41 1.73
CA SER A 8 4.29 9.01 2.04
C SER A 8 4.56 8.64 3.49
N ALA A 9 5.32 9.44 4.23
CA ALA A 9 5.76 9.09 5.58
C ALA A 9 4.61 8.80 6.56
N SER A 10 3.48 9.50 6.42
CA SER A 10 2.33 9.33 7.30
C SER A 10 1.58 8.01 7.09
N PHE A 11 1.83 7.33 5.98
CA PHE A 11 1.10 6.10 5.62
C PHE A 11 1.72 4.84 6.20
N GLY A 12 2.86 4.96 6.89
CA GLY A 12 3.52 3.84 7.52
C GLY A 12 2.70 3.20 8.64
N ALA A 13 2.92 1.92 8.85
CA ALA A 13 2.31 1.14 9.93
C ALA A 13 0.78 1.22 9.96
N GLY A 14 0.17 1.20 8.77
CA GLY A 14 -1.28 1.25 8.63
C GLY A 14 -1.86 2.62 8.88
N ILE A 15 -1.25 3.62 8.29
CA ILE A 15 -1.59 5.05 8.36
C ILE A 15 -1.37 5.58 9.78
N GLY A 16 -0.19 6.19 9.99
CA GLY A 16 0.17 6.78 11.28
C GLY A 16 0.11 5.78 12.43
N ARG A 17 0.40 4.54 12.15
CA ARG A 17 0.37 3.42 13.12
C ARG A 17 -1.03 3.10 13.67
N MET A 18 -2.07 3.57 12.99
CA MET A 18 -3.45 3.23 13.36
C MET A 18 -3.86 1.79 12.97
N ARG A 19 -2.99 1.06 12.30
CA ARG A 19 -3.23 -0.32 11.88
C ARG A 19 -4.37 -0.49 10.89
N GLU A 20 -4.65 0.58 10.15
CA GLU A 20 -5.63 0.59 9.05
C GLU A 20 -4.98 0.04 7.77
N THR A 21 -5.18 0.68 6.63
CA THR A 21 -4.65 0.19 5.35
C THR A 21 -3.13 0.11 5.36
N CYS A 22 -2.58 -1.02 4.91
CA CYS A 22 -1.14 -1.23 4.82
C CYS A 22 -0.46 -0.15 3.98
N GLY A 23 0.64 0.41 4.50
CA GLY A 23 1.40 1.45 3.81
C GLY A 23 1.93 1.01 2.44
N ALA A 24 2.29 -0.26 2.29
CA ALA A 24 2.71 -0.81 0.99
C ALA A 24 1.58 -0.77 -0.03
N ALA A 25 0.35 -1.12 0.40
CA ALA A 25 -0.84 -1.00 -0.45
C ALA A 25 -1.10 0.47 -0.80
N CYS A 26 -0.99 1.37 0.17
CA CYS A 26 -1.12 2.82 -0.08
C CYS A 26 -0.13 3.30 -1.13
N GLY A 27 1.11 2.81 -1.11
CA GLY A 27 2.12 3.11 -2.12
C GLY A 27 1.68 2.72 -3.52
N MET A 28 1.12 1.52 -3.68
CA MET A 28 0.53 1.10 -4.97
C MET A 28 -0.59 2.04 -5.40
N PHE A 29 -1.44 2.46 -4.47
CA PHE A 29 -2.58 3.34 -4.78
C PHE A 29 -2.11 4.73 -5.19
N MET A 30 -1.01 5.22 -4.61
CA MET A 30 -0.39 6.48 -5.03
C MET A 30 0.13 6.39 -6.47
N LEU A 31 0.76 5.27 -6.83
CA LEU A 31 1.22 5.03 -8.20
C LEU A 31 0.04 4.93 -9.16
N ALA A 32 -1.04 4.29 -8.75
CA ALA A 32 -2.28 4.23 -9.55
C ALA A 32 -2.82 5.64 -9.84
N GLY A 33 -2.81 6.49 -8.83
CA GLY A 33 -3.22 7.89 -8.99
C GLY A 33 -2.36 8.64 -10.01
N LEU A 34 -1.06 8.47 -9.94
CA LEU A 34 -0.14 9.08 -10.92
C LEU A 34 -0.40 8.58 -12.34
N GLU A 35 -0.79 7.31 -12.48
CA GLU A 35 -1.01 6.69 -13.79
C GLU A 35 -2.35 7.06 -14.41
N LYS A 36 -3.42 7.11 -13.62
CA LYS A 36 -4.79 7.20 -14.12
C LYS A 36 -5.53 8.49 -13.81
N SER A 37 -5.07 9.25 -12.80
CA SER A 37 -5.80 10.46 -12.42
C SER A 37 -5.48 11.64 -13.33
N ASN A 38 -6.28 12.70 -13.18
CA ASN A 38 -6.12 13.92 -13.93
C ASN A 38 -6.19 15.12 -12.98
N VAL A 39 -5.46 16.18 -13.27
CA VAL A 39 -5.51 17.41 -12.48
C VAL A 39 -6.78 18.22 -12.74
N VAL A 40 -7.44 17.99 -13.88
CA VAL A 40 -8.73 18.58 -14.20
C VAL A 40 -9.81 17.54 -13.87
N PRO A 41 -10.92 17.93 -13.21
CA PRO A 41 -11.99 16.99 -12.90
C PRO A 41 -12.51 16.29 -14.15
N ASP A 42 -12.49 14.96 -14.14
CA ASP A 42 -12.87 14.10 -15.24
C ASP A 42 -13.43 12.79 -14.67
N MET A 43 -14.72 12.59 -14.85
CA MET A 43 -15.41 11.41 -14.28
C MET A 43 -14.90 10.10 -14.86
N LYS A 44 -14.51 10.07 -16.14
CA LYS A 44 -13.96 8.87 -16.77
C LYS A 44 -12.60 8.51 -16.17
N ALA A 45 -11.71 9.50 -16.07
CA ALA A 45 -10.39 9.29 -15.46
C ALA A 45 -10.53 8.86 -13.99
N LYS A 46 -11.46 9.46 -13.26
CA LYS A 46 -11.73 9.09 -11.87
C LYS A 46 -12.19 7.63 -11.75
N ALA A 47 -13.10 7.21 -12.61
CA ALA A 47 -13.58 5.83 -12.64
C ALA A 47 -12.46 4.84 -12.97
N GLU A 48 -11.63 5.17 -13.94
CA GLU A 48 -10.48 4.33 -14.32
C GLU A 48 -9.47 4.21 -13.18
N ASN A 49 -9.20 5.31 -12.48
CA ASN A 49 -8.33 5.31 -11.32
C ASN A 49 -8.87 4.40 -10.21
N TYR A 50 -10.15 4.55 -9.88
CA TYR A 50 -10.78 3.73 -8.83
C TYR A 50 -10.80 2.24 -9.21
N LYS A 51 -11.05 1.95 -10.48
CA LYS A 51 -11.01 0.58 -10.98
C LYS A 51 -9.61 -0.03 -10.79
N LEU A 52 -8.57 0.70 -11.16
CA LEU A 52 -7.20 0.24 -11.00
C LEU A 52 -6.86 0.01 -9.52
N VAL A 53 -7.25 0.94 -8.64
CA VAL A 53 -7.03 0.79 -7.19
C VAL A 53 -7.67 -0.50 -6.69
N GLN A 54 -8.91 -0.78 -7.10
CA GLN A 54 -9.60 -2.00 -6.67
C GLN A 54 -8.94 -3.26 -7.23
N GLU A 55 -8.48 -3.25 -8.47
CA GLU A 55 -7.77 -4.38 -9.08
C GLU A 55 -6.46 -4.66 -8.34
N LEU A 56 -5.69 -3.62 -8.05
CA LEU A 56 -4.43 -3.76 -7.30
C LEU A 56 -4.70 -4.25 -5.87
N ALA A 57 -5.74 -3.72 -5.22
CA ALA A 57 -6.12 -4.13 -3.88
C ALA A 57 -6.53 -5.60 -3.84
N ASN A 58 -7.29 -6.04 -4.83
CA ASN A 58 -7.75 -7.44 -4.91
C ASN A 58 -6.56 -8.39 -5.12
N GLU A 59 -5.61 -8.03 -5.96
CA GLU A 59 -4.41 -8.84 -6.17
C GLU A 59 -3.56 -8.88 -4.90
N PHE A 60 -3.43 -7.75 -4.22
CA PHE A 60 -2.71 -7.67 -2.95
C PHE A 60 -3.35 -8.56 -1.87
N LYS A 61 -4.68 -8.52 -1.75
CA LYS A 61 -5.43 -9.38 -0.81
C LYS A 61 -5.25 -10.85 -1.15
N LYS A 62 -5.26 -11.19 -2.43
CA LYS A 62 -5.07 -12.56 -2.89
C LYS A 62 -3.72 -13.12 -2.47
N ARG A 63 -2.67 -12.31 -2.56
CA ARG A 63 -1.30 -12.74 -2.22
C ARG A 63 -1.00 -12.67 -0.72
N ASN A 64 -1.57 -11.71 0.00
CA ASN A 64 -1.21 -11.42 1.39
C ASN A 64 -2.34 -11.67 2.39
N GLY A 65 -3.59 -11.82 1.93
CA GLY A 65 -4.75 -12.09 2.77
C GLY A 65 -5.60 -10.88 3.11
N SER A 66 -5.04 -9.67 3.13
CA SER A 66 -5.76 -8.45 3.50
C SER A 66 -4.96 -7.22 3.07
N ILE A 67 -5.61 -6.06 2.99
CA ILE A 67 -4.92 -4.77 2.88
C ILE A 67 -4.83 -4.06 4.24
N CYS A 68 -5.42 -4.63 5.27
CA CYS A 68 -5.44 -4.02 6.60
C CYS A 68 -4.17 -4.40 7.38
N CYS A 69 -3.42 -3.39 7.83
CA CYS A 69 -2.18 -3.57 8.58
C CYS A 69 -2.39 -4.44 9.81
N GLY A 70 -3.44 -4.16 10.59
CA GLY A 70 -3.73 -4.94 11.81
C GLY A 70 -3.96 -6.42 11.54
N VAL A 71 -4.67 -6.74 10.46
CA VAL A 71 -4.90 -8.13 10.03
C VAL A 71 -3.59 -8.78 9.60
N LEU A 72 -2.80 -8.09 8.77
CA LEU A 72 -1.53 -8.61 8.27
C LEU A 72 -0.54 -8.90 9.39
N LEU A 73 -0.56 -8.10 10.46
CA LEU A 73 0.32 -8.27 11.61
C LEU A 73 -0.28 -9.19 12.70
N GLY A 74 -1.52 -9.64 12.52
CA GLY A 74 -2.18 -10.49 13.51
C GLY A 74 -2.54 -9.76 14.81
N ILE A 75 -2.74 -8.44 14.73
CA ILE A 75 -3.11 -7.63 15.90
C ILE A 75 -4.58 -7.84 16.24
N LYS A 76 -4.87 -8.10 17.51
CA LYS A 76 -6.24 -8.28 17.97
C LYS A 76 -6.99 -6.96 17.97
N LYS A 77 -8.29 -7.01 17.70
CA LYS A 77 -9.15 -5.81 17.62
C LYS A 77 -9.20 -4.98 18.91
N ASP A 78 -8.98 -5.61 20.04
CA ASP A 78 -9.03 -4.97 21.37
C ASP A 78 -7.67 -4.49 21.86
N GLU A 79 -6.60 -4.68 21.08
CA GLU A 79 -5.28 -4.18 21.44
C GLU A 79 -5.22 -2.65 21.39
N THR A 80 -4.57 -2.05 22.37
CA THR A 80 -4.35 -0.60 22.38
C THR A 80 -3.39 -0.19 21.27
N ILE A 81 -3.82 0.78 20.47
CA ILE A 81 -3.00 1.32 19.39
C ILE A 81 -2.23 2.52 19.92
N SER A 82 -0.90 2.49 19.77
CA SER A 82 0.00 3.55 20.21
C SER A 82 0.61 4.26 19.00
N HIS A 83 0.83 5.58 19.13
CA HIS A 83 1.52 6.36 18.09
C HIS A 83 3.05 6.21 18.15
N ILE A 84 3.57 5.52 19.15
CA ILE A 84 5.02 5.39 19.35
C ILE A 84 5.55 4.21 18.54
N PRO A 85 6.44 4.46 17.53
CA PRO A 85 7.01 3.38 16.74
C PRO A 85 7.99 2.53 17.53
N GLU A 86 8.11 1.27 17.15
CA GLU A 86 9.08 0.35 17.73
C GLU A 86 10.46 0.58 17.10
N SER A 87 11.51 0.27 17.87
CA SER A 87 12.88 0.30 17.36
C SER A 87 13.06 -0.72 16.23
N ARG A 88 13.76 -0.33 15.18
CA ARG A 88 14.01 -1.17 14.00
C ARG A 88 15.21 -2.11 14.25
N THR A 89 15.02 -3.10 15.09
CA THR A 89 16.02 -4.11 15.41
C THR A 89 15.92 -5.31 14.47
N ASN A 90 16.92 -6.20 14.49
CA ASN A 90 16.87 -7.45 13.73
C ASN A 90 15.66 -8.30 14.13
N GLU A 91 15.32 -8.31 15.42
CA GLU A 91 14.15 -9.02 15.91
C GLU A 91 12.85 -8.46 15.38
N TYR A 92 12.75 -7.14 15.27
CA TYR A 92 11.61 -6.45 14.65
C TYR A 92 11.37 -6.99 13.24
N TYR A 93 12.41 -7.01 12.41
CA TYR A 93 12.30 -7.46 11.01
C TYR A 93 11.99 -8.96 10.90
N LYS A 94 12.51 -9.78 11.80
CA LYS A 94 12.23 -11.22 11.81
C LYS A 94 10.78 -11.54 12.12
N LYS A 95 10.15 -10.77 13.00
CA LYS A 95 8.78 -11.00 13.46
C LYS A 95 7.73 -10.41 12.51
N ARG A 96 8.12 -9.49 11.63
CA ARG A 96 7.20 -8.73 10.81
C ARG A 96 7.30 -9.15 9.34
N PRO A 97 6.16 -9.40 8.67
CA PRO A 97 6.17 -9.74 7.24
C PRO A 97 6.29 -8.52 6.34
N CYS A 98 6.46 -7.32 6.90
CA CYS A 98 6.35 -6.04 6.19
C CYS A 98 7.31 -5.92 5.01
N VAL A 99 8.56 -6.37 5.15
CA VAL A 99 9.56 -6.29 4.07
C VAL A 99 9.09 -7.10 2.86
N LYS A 100 8.58 -8.32 3.09
CA LYS A 100 8.05 -9.18 2.03
C LYS A 100 6.79 -8.59 1.41
N ILE A 101 5.94 -7.96 2.22
CA ILE A 101 4.71 -7.33 1.74
C ILE A 101 5.02 -6.13 0.85
N VAL A 102 6.01 -5.31 1.24
CA VAL A 102 6.47 -4.19 0.41
C VAL A 102 7.00 -4.71 -0.92
N GLU A 103 7.80 -5.77 -0.91
CA GLU A 103 8.31 -6.41 -2.11
C GLU A 103 7.18 -6.94 -2.99
N GLU A 104 6.17 -7.59 -2.40
CA GLU A 104 5.00 -8.08 -3.14
C GLU A 104 4.21 -6.94 -3.78
N ALA A 105 4.00 -5.84 -3.06
CA ALA A 105 3.32 -4.67 -3.60
C ALA A 105 4.08 -4.11 -4.81
N ALA A 106 5.41 -4.02 -4.72
CA ALA A 106 6.24 -3.58 -5.83
C ALA A 106 6.12 -4.52 -7.03
N ARG A 107 6.08 -5.84 -6.80
CA ARG A 107 5.89 -6.83 -7.88
C ARG A 107 4.53 -6.70 -8.53
N ILE A 108 3.47 -6.54 -7.75
CA ILE A 108 2.11 -6.34 -8.26
C ILE A 108 2.08 -5.13 -9.19
N TRP A 109 2.65 -4.02 -8.75
CA TRP A 109 2.71 -2.81 -9.55
C TRP A 109 3.51 -3.01 -10.84
N LEU A 110 4.69 -3.64 -10.75
CA LEU A 110 5.55 -3.88 -11.92
C LEU A 110 4.89 -4.82 -12.92
N GLU A 111 4.21 -5.86 -12.47
CA GLU A 111 3.48 -6.77 -13.35
C GLU A 111 2.37 -6.04 -14.10
N TYR A 112 1.61 -5.20 -13.40
CA TYR A 112 0.60 -4.36 -14.04
C TYR A 112 1.24 -3.42 -15.07
N TYR A 113 2.27 -2.70 -14.68
CA TYR A 113 2.94 -1.69 -15.51
C TYR A 113 3.55 -2.32 -16.76
N ASN A 114 4.23 -3.45 -16.62
CA ASN A 114 4.85 -4.16 -17.72
C ASN A 114 3.80 -4.71 -18.69
N LYS A 115 2.74 -5.30 -18.16
CA LYS A 115 1.64 -5.82 -18.98
C LYS A 115 0.96 -4.70 -19.78
N LYS A 116 0.74 -3.55 -19.16
CA LYS A 116 0.19 -2.36 -19.83
C LYS A 116 1.08 -1.94 -21.00
N ASN A 117 2.41 -1.88 -20.77
CA ASN A 117 3.37 -1.45 -21.79
C ASN A 117 3.47 -2.46 -22.95
N GLU A 118 3.32 -3.75 -22.68
CA GLU A 118 3.29 -4.79 -23.71
C GLU A 118 2.07 -4.63 -24.63
N ASN A 119 0.97 -4.13 -24.10
CA ASN A 119 -0.28 -3.97 -24.84
C ASN A 119 -0.39 -2.62 -25.58
N GLU A 120 0.59 -1.76 -25.39
CA GLU A 120 0.74 -0.50 -26.14
C GLU A 120 1.72 -0.72 -27.32
#